data_8a19e963da91a9d72bb924d9ce7cfce8
#
_entry.id   8a19e963da91a9d72bb924d9ce7cfce8
#
_cell.length_a   1.000
_cell.length_b   1.000
_cell.length_c   1.000
_cell.angle_alpha   90.00
_cell.angle_beta   90.00
_cell.angle_gamma   90.00
#
_symmetry.space_group_name_H-M   'P 1'
#
loop_
_entity.id
_entity.type
_entity.pdbx_description
1 polymer ?
#
loop_
_entity_poly.entity_id
_entity_poly.type
_entity_poly.pdbx_seq_one_letter_code
_entity_poly.pdbx_strand_id
1 'polypeptide(L)'
;MEGLEESFKAIVEVLIVEILFFLVAWYLQSIEASNYGWTSKTFMMILGIAGVIIHKRPREYGLIPKNLKFDLKWSAYTLIIFILTSISTITVSFFLNHLRPIKLNVIITDFLWFFIFVGFAEELFFRGYIQSRLNEVFDRRFESFLWVRFEWMEGTLITGVIFFGLPHILTAINPFKGRIILTPLIFLITISACFMGVVLGVIRERSGDILLPTVIHGAIDFMTFGVGRLIGLALSNITTGIALFLFFLLIFEGMLKDEA
;
A
#
# COMPACT_ATOMS: atom_id res chain seq x y z
N MET A 1 2.34 29.24 18.28
CA MET A 1 2.71 28.22 19.28
C MET A 1 1.72 27.05 19.27
N GLU A 2 0.42 27.32 19.24
CA GLU A 2 -0.66 26.30 19.26
C GLU A 2 -0.56 25.28 18.10
N GLY A 3 -0.34 25.73 16.84
CA GLY A 3 -0.20 24.84 15.70
C GLY A 3 1.04 23.93 15.76
N LEU A 4 2.15 24.40 16.33
CA LEU A 4 3.37 23.61 16.51
C LEU A 4 3.16 22.50 17.56
N GLU A 5 2.39 22.79 18.59
CA GLU A 5 2.04 21.83 19.64
C GLU A 5 1.11 20.74 19.09
N GLU A 6 0.15 21.07 18.27
CA GLU A 6 -0.77 20.09 17.65
C GLU A 6 -0.03 19.22 16.63
N SER A 7 0.89 19.79 15.80
CA SER A 7 1.71 19.00 14.89
C SER A 7 2.63 18.05 15.65
N PHE A 8 3.23 18.49 16.75
CA PHE A 8 4.05 17.62 17.59
C PHE A 8 3.24 16.47 18.21
N LYS A 9 2.05 16.77 18.75
CA LYS A 9 1.15 15.72 19.29
C LYS A 9 0.78 14.68 18.23
N ALA A 10 0.42 15.11 17.01
CA ALA A 10 0.09 14.21 15.92
C ALA A 10 1.27 13.31 15.52
N ILE A 11 2.47 13.88 15.37
CA ILE A 11 3.67 13.08 15.06
C ILE A 11 3.95 12.07 16.16
N VAL A 12 3.92 12.47 17.43
CA VAL A 12 4.17 11.56 18.57
C VAL A 12 3.14 10.45 18.62
N GLU A 13 1.85 10.78 18.41
CA GLU A 13 0.75 9.82 18.36
C GLU A 13 1.02 8.74 17.30
N VAL A 14 1.21 9.13 16.03
CA VAL A 14 1.39 8.17 14.93
C VAL A 14 2.69 7.40 15.06
N LEU A 15 3.77 8.01 15.57
CA LEU A 15 5.05 7.35 15.81
C LEU A 15 4.95 6.28 16.90
N ILE A 16 4.25 6.56 18.00
CA ILE A 16 4.02 5.58 19.08
C ILE A 16 3.24 4.38 18.54
N VAL A 17 2.17 4.62 17.78
CA VAL A 17 1.33 3.56 17.22
C VAL A 17 2.12 2.72 16.21
N GLU A 18 2.97 3.34 15.39
CA GLU A 18 3.80 2.61 14.43
C GLU A 18 4.90 1.79 15.10
N ILE A 19 5.58 2.35 16.11
CA ILE A 19 6.56 1.59 16.92
C ILE A 19 5.89 0.40 17.59
N LEU A 20 4.71 0.61 18.20
CA LEU A 20 3.93 -0.47 18.80
C LEU A 20 3.60 -1.56 17.77
N PHE A 21 3.17 -1.16 16.57
CA PHE A 21 2.92 -2.08 15.48
C PHE A 21 4.14 -2.93 15.15
N PHE A 22 5.31 -2.32 14.92
CA PHE A 22 6.52 -3.08 14.58
C PHE A 22 6.98 -4.02 15.69
N LEU A 23 6.97 -3.57 16.93
CA LEU A 23 7.35 -4.42 18.08
C LEU A 23 6.44 -5.67 18.18
N VAL A 24 5.13 -5.47 18.09
CA VAL A 24 4.16 -6.57 18.14
C VAL A 24 4.25 -7.45 16.88
N ALA A 25 4.39 -6.86 15.69
CA ALA A 25 4.52 -7.61 14.45
C ALA A 25 5.77 -8.50 14.44
N TRP A 26 6.92 -8.01 14.89
CA TRP A 26 8.14 -8.80 15.01
C TRP A 26 7.99 -9.96 16.00
N TYR A 27 7.35 -9.72 17.15
CA TYR A 27 7.05 -10.76 18.12
C TYR A 27 6.11 -11.81 17.52
N LEU A 28 4.97 -11.40 16.95
CA LEU A 28 4.00 -12.31 16.33
C LEU A 28 4.64 -13.14 15.21
N GLN A 29 5.43 -12.54 14.33
CA GLN A 29 6.18 -13.25 13.30
C GLN A 29 7.21 -14.23 13.88
N SER A 30 7.66 -14.04 15.12
CA SER A 30 8.60 -14.95 15.75
C SER A 30 7.94 -16.26 16.21
N ILE A 31 6.67 -16.23 16.53
CA ILE A 31 5.88 -17.36 17.05
C ILE A 31 4.93 -17.96 16.02
N GLU A 32 4.63 -17.24 14.94
CA GLU A 32 3.73 -17.71 13.87
C GLU A 32 4.43 -18.75 12.98
N ALA A 33 3.80 -19.92 12.82
CA ALA A 33 4.30 -20.99 11.95
C ALA A 33 3.98 -20.78 10.47
N SER A 34 3.08 -19.84 10.15
CA SER A 34 2.66 -19.52 8.79
C SER A 34 3.74 -18.74 8.04
N ASN A 35 3.85 -18.96 6.73
CA ASN A 35 4.65 -18.12 5.83
C ASN A 35 4.01 -16.75 5.53
N TYR A 36 2.76 -16.55 5.97
CA TYR A 36 2.00 -15.30 5.90
C TYR A 36 2.00 -14.63 7.28
N GLY A 37 1.94 -13.34 7.34
CA GLY A 37 1.85 -12.58 8.60
C GLY A 37 0.40 -12.28 8.98
N TRP A 38 -0.52 -13.28 9.00
CA TRP A 38 -1.95 -13.08 9.27
C TRP A 38 -2.22 -12.33 10.56
N THR A 39 -1.54 -12.74 11.63
CA THR A 39 -1.71 -12.15 12.96
C THR A 39 -1.21 -10.71 13.01
N SER A 40 -0.06 -10.42 12.40
CA SER A 40 0.49 -9.06 12.37
C SER A 40 -0.35 -8.11 11.53
N LYS A 41 -0.90 -8.56 10.39
CA LYS A 41 -1.80 -7.73 9.56
C LYS A 41 -3.17 -7.53 10.21
N THR A 42 -3.69 -8.53 10.91
CA THR A 42 -4.90 -8.36 11.74
C THR A 42 -4.65 -7.33 12.84
N PHE A 43 -3.50 -7.36 13.51
CA PHE A 43 -3.15 -6.34 14.50
C PHE A 43 -3.04 -4.93 13.88
N MET A 44 -2.45 -4.81 12.69
CA MET A 44 -2.41 -3.55 11.93
C MET A 44 -3.82 -3.02 11.65
N MET A 45 -4.76 -3.87 11.22
CA MET A 45 -6.16 -3.47 11.02
C MET A 45 -6.82 -2.98 12.31
N ILE A 46 -6.57 -3.66 13.43
CA ILE A 46 -7.10 -3.25 14.75
C ILE A 46 -6.58 -1.86 15.11
N LEU A 47 -5.29 -1.59 14.94
CA LEU A 47 -4.70 -0.27 15.20
C LEU A 47 -5.29 0.82 14.28
N GLY A 48 -5.43 0.53 12.98
CA GLY A 48 -6.06 1.44 12.03
C GLY A 48 -7.51 1.78 12.39
N ILE A 49 -8.32 0.75 12.70
CA ILE A 49 -9.71 0.94 13.16
C ILE A 49 -9.75 1.74 14.46
N ALA A 50 -8.90 1.41 15.43
CA ALA A 50 -8.84 2.11 16.71
C ALA A 50 -8.51 3.59 16.52
N GLY A 51 -7.52 3.92 15.67
CA GLY A 51 -7.19 5.29 15.32
C GLY A 51 -8.38 6.05 14.74
N VAL A 52 -9.10 5.47 13.78
CA VAL A 52 -10.30 6.09 13.20
C VAL A 52 -11.42 6.28 14.22
N ILE A 53 -11.65 5.30 15.11
CA ILE A 53 -12.70 5.38 16.16
C ILE A 53 -12.36 6.45 17.19
N ILE A 54 -11.10 6.54 17.62
CA ILE A 54 -10.65 7.54 18.60
C ILE A 54 -10.91 8.97 18.09
N HIS A 55 -10.61 9.21 16.81
CA HIS A 55 -10.84 10.52 16.19
C HIS A 55 -12.30 10.78 15.79
N LYS A 56 -13.19 9.75 15.82
CA LYS A 56 -14.63 9.85 15.52
C LYS A 56 -14.97 10.43 14.15
N ARG A 57 -14.11 10.25 13.15
CA ARG A 57 -14.23 10.82 11.79
C ARG A 57 -14.12 9.76 10.68
N PRO A 58 -14.95 8.69 10.70
CA PRO A 58 -14.79 7.56 9.77
C PRO A 58 -14.92 7.95 8.29
N ARG A 59 -15.68 8.99 7.96
CA ARG A 59 -15.78 9.51 6.58
C ARG A 59 -14.53 10.26 6.16
N GLU A 60 -14.04 11.17 6.99
CA GLU A 60 -12.85 11.98 6.71
C GLU A 60 -11.59 11.10 6.67
N TYR A 61 -11.57 10.02 7.45
CA TYR A 61 -10.52 9.01 7.46
C TYR A 61 -10.68 7.96 6.35
N GLY A 62 -11.65 8.13 5.45
CA GLY A 62 -11.78 7.37 4.21
C GLY A 62 -12.29 5.93 4.36
N LEU A 63 -12.90 5.57 5.51
CA LEU A 63 -13.52 4.25 5.70
C LEU A 63 -14.83 4.08 4.96
N ILE A 64 -15.49 5.18 4.66
CA ILE A 64 -16.77 5.18 3.93
C ILE A 64 -16.52 5.79 2.56
N PRO A 65 -16.72 5.04 1.47
CA PRO A 65 -16.51 5.52 0.12
C PRO A 65 -17.27 6.82 -0.15
N LYS A 66 -16.56 7.82 -0.68
CA LYS A 66 -17.14 9.12 -1.03
C LYS A 66 -17.92 9.04 -2.34
N ASN A 67 -17.33 8.38 -3.34
CA ASN A 67 -17.92 8.16 -4.65
C ASN A 67 -17.61 6.76 -5.17
N LEU A 68 -18.44 5.79 -4.79
CA LEU A 68 -18.25 4.39 -5.18
C LEU A 68 -18.18 4.17 -6.70
N LYS A 69 -18.87 5.02 -7.51
CA LYS A 69 -18.81 4.92 -8.98
C LYS A 69 -17.42 5.28 -9.51
N PHE A 70 -16.81 6.32 -8.94
CA PHE A 70 -15.44 6.72 -9.24
C PHE A 70 -14.47 5.59 -8.90
N ASP A 71 -14.56 5.06 -7.69
CA ASP A 71 -13.67 3.99 -7.23
C ASP A 71 -13.78 2.74 -8.07
N LEU A 72 -15.01 2.28 -8.35
CA LEU A 72 -15.24 1.09 -9.19
C LEU A 72 -14.74 1.29 -10.62
N LYS A 73 -14.96 2.49 -11.22
CA LYS A 73 -14.47 2.82 -12.56
C LYS A 73 -12.95 2.71 -12.63
N TRP A 74 -12.23 3.41 -11.75
CA TRP A 74 -10.78 3.48 -11.80
C TRP A 74 -10.12 2.19 -11.30
N SER A 75 -10.75 1.50 -10.36
CA SER A 75 -10.35 0.13 -9.98
C SER A 75 -10.45 -0.83 -11.17
N ALA A 76 -11.56 -0.79 -11.92
CA ALA A 76 -11.73 -1.66 -13.08
C ALA A 76 -10.67 -1.39 -14.16
N TYR A 77 -10.40 -0.13 -14.50
CA TYR A 77 -9.36 0.20 -15.47
C TYR A 77 -7.96 -0.25 -15.02
N THR A 78 -7.64 -0.05 -13.74
CA THR A 78 -6.38 -0.53 -13.16
C THR A 78 -6.29 -2.05 -13.25
N LEU A 79 -7.32 -2.76 -12.77
CA LEU A 79 -7.33 -4.22 -12.80
C LEU A 79 -7.24 -4.79 -14.22
N ILE A 80 -7.87 -4.15 -15.22
CA ILE A 80 -7.75 -4.57 -16.62
C ILE A 80 -6.28 -4.54 -17.06
N ILE A 81 -5.54 -3.46 -16.78
CA ILE A 81 -4.10 -3.39 -17.13
C ILE A 81 -3.32 -4.51 -16.44
N PHE A 82 -3.51 -4.66 -15.12
CA PHE A 82 -2.77 -5.66 -14.35
C PHE A 82 -3.11 -7.10 -14.78
N ILE A 83 -4.37 -7.39 -15.09
CA ILE A 83 -4.81 -8.70 -15.58
C ILE A 83 -4.25 -8.97 -16.98
N LEU A 84 -4.34 -8.02 -17.91
CA LEU A 84 -3.85 -8.20 -19.28
C LEU A 84 -2.34 -8.41 -19.31
N THR A 85 -1.57 -7.65 -18.54
CA THR A 85 -0.11 -7.83 -18.43
C THR A 85 0.24 -9.18 -17.79
N SER A 86 -0.50 -9.59 -16.73
CA SER A 86 -0.32 -10.91 -16.10
C SER A 86 -0.61 -12.04 -17.08
N ILE A 87 -1.75 -12.01 -17.79
CA ILE A 87 -2.12 -13.03 -18.76
C ILE A 87 -1.06 -13.11 -19.87
N SER A 88 -0.61 -11.98 -20.40
CA SER A 88 0.41 -11.95 -21.45
C SER A 88 1.71 -12.63 -20.99
N THR A 89 2.19 -12.30 -19.78
CA THR A 89 3.42 -12.89 -19.26
C THR A 89 3.26 -14.36 -18.91
N ILE A 90 2.12 -14.77 -18.35
CA ILE A 90 1.83 -16.20 -18.07
C ILE A 90 1.78 -16.98 -19.39
N THR A 91 1.15 -16.44 -20.43
CA THR A 91 1.08 -17.08 -21.75
C THR A 91 2.48 -17.26 -22.35
N VAL A 92 3.31 -16.22 -22.34
CA VAL A 92 4.70 -16.33 -22.81
C VAL A 92 5.47 -17.38 -21.98
N SER A 93 5.33 -17.35 -20.65
CA SER A 93 5.99 -18.31 -19.76
C SER A 93 5.54 -19.76 -20.02
N PHE A 94 4.26 -19.96 -20.38
CA PHE A 94 3.74 -21.26 -20.78
C PHE A 94 4.43 -21.79 -22.03
N PHE A 95 4.51 -21.00 -23.10
CA PHE A 95 5.16 -21.41 -24.34
C PHE A 95 6.68 -21.62 -24.18
N LEU A 96 7.30 -20.95 -23.22
CA LEU A 96 8.73 -21.13 -22.90
C LEU A 96 9.00 -22.27 -21.90
N ASN A 97 7.98 -23.00 -21.45
CA ASN A 97 8.06 -24.04 -20.42
C ASN A 97 8.68 -23.54 -19.09
N HIS A 98 8.41 -22.27 -18.73
CA HIS A 98 8.90 -21.64 -17.50
C HIS A 98 7.85 -21.57 -16.37
N LEU A 99 6.65 -22.12 -16.60
CA LEU A 99 5.62 -22.15 -15.57
C LEU A 99 5.98 -23.12 -14.45
N ARG A 100 5.78 -22.67 -13.22
CA ARG A 100 5.95 -23.51 -12.04
C ARG A 100 4.61 -24.15 -11.66
N PRO A 101 4.59 -25.45 -11.29
CA PRO A 101 3.37 -26.08 -10.82
C PRO A 101 2.95 -25.44 -9.50
N ILE A 102 1.69 -24.98 -9.42
CA ILE A 102 1.11 -24.40 -8.22
C ILE A 102 -0.30 -24.96 -8.02
N LYS A 103 -0.68 -25.20 -6.77
CA LYS A 103 -2.04 -25.64 -6.43
C LYS A 103 -2.97 -24.42 -6.42
N LEU A 104 -4.21 -24.61 -6.89
CA LEU A 104 -5.23 -23.55 -6.96
C LEU A 104 -5.50 -22.91 -5.58
N ASN A 105 -5.53 -23.70 -4.50
CA ASN A 105 -5.72 -23.16 -3.16
C ASN A 105 -4.64 -22.18 -2.73
N VAL A 106 -3.38 -22.35 -3.19
CA VAL A 106 -2.29 -21.41 -2.91
C VAL A 106 -2.55 -20.08 -3.62
N ILE A 107 -3.00 -20.11 -4.89
CA ILE A 107 -3.32 -18.87 -5.63
C ILE A 107 -4.49 -18.13 -4.95
N ILE A 108 -5.53 -18.86 -4.52
CA ILE A 108 -6.66 -18.25 -3.79
C ILE A 108 -6.19 -17.67 -2.47
N THR A 109 -5.35 -18.38 -1.72
CA THR A 109 -4.81 -17.86 -0.45
C THR A 109 -3.94 -16.63 -0.68
N ASP A 110 -3.09 -16.62 -1.70
CA ASP A 110 -2.28 -15.45 -2.06
C ASP A 110 -3.16 -14.25 -2.46
N PHE A 111 -4.25 -14.50 -3.21
CA PHE A 111 -5.19 -13.44 -3.56
C PHE A 111 -5.83 -12.84 -2.31
N LEU A 112 -6.39 -13.66 -1.42
CA LEU A 112 -6.98 -13.19 -0.16
C LEU A 112 -5.94 -12.46 0.71
N TRP A 113 -4.72 -13.00 0.75
CA TRP A 113 -3.64 -12.41 1.52
C TRP A 113 -3.26 -11.01 0.98
N PHE A 114 -2.94 -10.89 -0.30
CA PHE A 114 -2.44 -9.63 -0.85
C PHE A 114 -3.52 -8.56 -0.99
N PHE A 115 -4.73 -8.91 -1.45
CA PHE A 115 -5.80 -7.92 -1.59
C PHE A 115 -6.45 -7.54 -0.28
N ILE A 116 -6.80 -8.51 0.58
CA ILE A 116 -7.59 -8.22 1.77
C ILE A 116 -6.66 -7.92 2.95
N PHE A 117 -5.70 -8.81 3.23
CA PHE A 117 -4.91 -8.66 4.43
C PHE A 117 -3.76 -7.66 4.28
N VAL A 118 -3.03 -7.66 3.17
CA VAL A 118 -1.94 -6.69 2.97
C VAL A 118 -2.50 -5.37 2.46
N GLY A 119 -3.10 -5.36 1.27
CA GLY A 119 -3.58 -4.13 0.65
C GLY A 119 -4.54 -3.35 1.55
N PHE A 120 -5.61 -4.00 2.07
CA PHE A 120 -6.58 -3.31 2.92
C PHE A 120 -6.00 -2.92 4.29
N ALA A 121 -5.24 -3.81 4.95
CA ALA A 121 -4.69 -3.51 6.27
C ALA A 121 -3.72 -2.32 6.23
N GLU A 122 -2.86 -2.28 5.20
CA GLU A 122 -1.91 -1.19 5.05
C GLU A 122 -2.59 0.12 4.64
N GLU A 123 -3.55 0.09 3.71
CA GLU A 123 -4.27 1.31 3.33
C GLU A 123 -5.13 1.85 4.49
N LEU A 124 -5.77 0.98 5.26
CA LEU A 124 -6.51 1.38 6.45
C LEU A 124 -5.60 2.04 7.50
N PHE A 125 -4.44 1.45 7.77
CA PHE A 125 -3.52 1.95 8.78
C PHE A 125 -2.81 3.23 8.31
N PHE A 126 -2.21 3.20 7.12
CA PHE A 126 -1.41 4.34 6.65
C PHE A 126 -2.27 5.46 6.04
N ARG A 127 -3.24 5.16 5.16
CA ARG A 127 -4.05 6.19 4.47
C ARG A 127 -5.31 6.53 5.24
N GLY A 128 -5.95 5.53 5.82
CA GLY A 128 -7.12 5.73 6.66
C GLY A 128 -6.77 6.48 7.94
N TYR A 129 -5.79 6.00 8.72
CA TYR A 129 -5.46 6.60 10.02
C TYR A 129 -4.30 7.60 9.94
N ILE A 130 -3.07 7.18 9.66
CA ILE A 130 -1.87 8.02 9.78
C ILE A 130 -1.93 9.24 8.87
N GLN A 131 -2.20 9.05 7.56
CA GLN A 131 -2.29 10.16 6.61
C GLN A 131 -3.40 11.15 7.00
N SER A 132 -4.57 10.65 7.38
CA SER A 132 -5.68 11.52 7.77
C SER A 132 -5.32 12.36 9.00
N ARG A 133 -4.69 11.75 10.00
CA ARG A 133 -4.23 12.45 11.21
C ARG A 133 -3.15 13.49 10.91
N LEU A 134 -2.20 13.19 10.04
CA LEU A 134 -1.15 14.12 9.66
C LEU A 134 -1.66 15.25 8.76
N ASN A 135 -2.61 14.98 7.86
CA ASN A 135 -3.25 16.01 7.03
C ASN A 135 -4.07 17.03 7.84
N GLU A 136 -4.51 16.70 9.07
CA GLU A 136 -5.16 17.64 9.96
C GLU A 136 -4.22 18.76 10.46
N VAL A 137 -2.92 18.52 10.49
CA VAL A 137 -1.93 19.43 11.09
C VAL A 137 -0.84 19.89 10.12
N PHE A 138 -0.62 19.16 9.03
CA PHE A 138 0.28 19.51 7.93
C PHE A 138 -0.56 19.82 6.69
N ASP A 139 -1.19 20.99 6.70
CA ASP A 139 -2.18 21.44 5.73
C ASP A 139 -1.59 22.20 4.53
N ARG A 140 -0.26 22.38 4.50
CA ARG A 140 0.41 22.93 3.33
C ARG A 140 0.08 22.10 2.10
N ARG A 141 -0.29 22.79 1.01
CA ARG A 141 -0.67 22.15 -0.24
C ARG A 141 0.39 22.33 -1.31
N PHE A 142 0.58 21.26 -2.08
CA PHE A 142 1.33 21.25 -3.33
C PHE A 142 0.33 21.35 -4.47
N GLU A 143 0.64 22.14 -5.51
CA GLU A 143 -0.29 22.42 -6.63
C GLU A 143 -0.28 21.36 -7.75
N SER A 144 0.71 20.47 -7.71
CA SER A 144 0.87 19.43 -8.73
C SER A 144 1.50 18.17 -8.15
N PHE A 145 1.16 17.04 -8.74
CA PHE A 145 1.84 15.77 -8.48
C PHE A 145 2.31 15.17 -9.79
N LEU A 146 3.62 14.91 -9.90
CA LEU A 146 4.29 14.55 -11.14
C LEU A 146 4.01 15.60 -12.23
N TRP A 147 3.40 15.20 -13.35
CA TRP A 147 3.02 16.07 -14.46
C TRP A 147 1.55 16.54 -14.42
N VAL A 148 0.79 16.15 -13.36
CA VAL A 148 -0.64 16.45 -13.25
C VAL A 148 -0.86 17.61 -12.28
N ARG A 149 -1.65 18.60 -12.68
CA ARG A 149 -2.15 19.62 -11.75
C ARG A 149 -3.22 19.00 -10.87
N PHE A 150 -2.85 18.80 -9.62
CA PHE A 150 -3.72 18.27 -8.57
C PHE A 150 -3.20 18.74 -7.23
N GLU A 151 -4.04 19.38 -6.44
CA GLU A 151 -3.68 19.82 -5.09
C GLU A 151 -3.68 18.65 -4.11
N TRP A 152 -2.60 18.52 -3.34
CA TRP A 152 -2.43 17.49 -2.33
C TRP A 152 -1.63 17.99 -1.13
N MET A 153 -1.74 17.33 0.01
CA MET A 153 -1.25 17.83 1.30
C MET A 153 0.15 17.33 1.68
N GLU A 154 0.86 18.15 2.47
CA GLU A 154 2.18 17.80 3.01
C GLU A 154 2.12 16.57 3.92
N GLY A 155 1.05 16.39 4.72
CA GLY A 155 0.88 15.19 5.55
C GLY A 155 0.86 13.89 4.74
N THR A 156 0.40 13.93 3.50
CA THR A 156 0.47 12.80 2.55
C THR A 156 1.92 12.49 2.16
N LEU A 157 2.75 13.51 1.91
CA LEU A 157 4.18 13.31 1.65
C LEU A 157 4.88 12.67 2.85
N ILE A 158 4.64 13.22 4.04
CA ILE A 158 5.21 12.74 5.30
C ILE A 158 4.81 11.27 5.53
N THR A 159 3.52 10.96 5.38
CA THR A 159 3.02 9.58 5.51
C THR A 159 3.66 8.65 4.50
N GLY A 160 3.65 9.01 3.22
CA GLY A 160 4.15 8.17 2.14
C GLY A 160 5.63 7.86 2.25
N VAL A 161 6.45 8.84 2.64
CA VAL A 161 7.90 8.67 2.75
C VAL A 161 8.30 8.13 4.12
N ILE A 162 7.90 8.81 5.21
CA ILE A 162 8.45 8.55 6.55
C ILE A 162 7.76 7.36 7.22
N PHE A 163 6.42 7.31 7.20
CA PHE A 163 5.67 6.29 7.93
C PHE A 163 5.38 5.04 7.10
N PHE A 164 5.27 5.14 5.78
CA PHE A 164 5.05 3.99 4.92
C PHE A 164 6.34 3.49 4.26
N GLY A 165 7.03 4.34 3.54
CA GLY A 165 8.14 3.94 2.68
C GLY A 165 9.39 3.54 3.43
N LEU A 166 9.95 4.43 4.26
CA LEU A 166 11.18 4.15 5.00
C LEU A 166 11.08 2.92 5.91
N PRO A 167 9.96 2.64 6.61
CA PRO A 167 9.83 1.45 7.43
C PRO A 167 9.91 0.13 6.67
N HIS A 168 9.83 0.11 5.34
CA HIS A 168 10.09 -1.11 4.57
C HIS A 168 11.49 -1.68 4.81
N ILE A 169 12.46 -0.87 5.20
CA ILE A 169 13.78 -1.35 5.63
C ILE A 169 13.69 -2.28 6.85
N LEU A 170 12.70 -2.07 7.71
CA LEU A 170 12.46 -2.86 8.91
C LEU A 170 11.96 -4.29 8.61
N THR A 171 11.48 -4.54 7.38
CA THR A 171 11.11 -5.90 6.94
C THR A 171 12.32 -6.82 6.85
N ALA A 172 13.53 -6.25 6.68
CA ALA A 172 14.80 -6.97 6.70
C ALA A 172 15.29 -7.31 8.12
N ILE A 173 14.63 -6.80 9.13
CA ILE A 173 15.03 -6.88 10.54
C ILE A 173 13.95 -7.62 11.33
N ASN A 174 14.35 -8.56 12.16
CA ASN A 174 13.50 -9.11 13.22
C ASN A 174 14.35 -9.41 14.46
N PRO A 175 14.31 -8.54 15.48
CA PRO A 175 15.12 -8.68 16.68
C PRO A 175 14.84 -9.97 17.47
N PHE A 176 13.58 -10.42 17.48
CA PHE A 176 13.16 -11.64 18.19
C PHE A 176 13.69 -12.92 17.52
N LYS A 177 14.02 -12.87 16.24
CA LYS A 177 14.66 -13.97 15.48
C LYS A 177 16.17 -13.76 15.31
N GLY A 178 16.75 -12.69 15.84
CA GLY A 178 18.13 -12.31 15.59
C GLY A 178 18.46 -12.09 14.12
N ARG A 179 17.45 -11.71 13.29
CA ARG A 179 17.59 -11.58 11.85
C ARG A 179 17.83 -10.13 11.44
N ILE A 180 18.94 -9.89 10.74
CA ILE A 180 19.23 -8.62 10.05
C ILE A 180 19.78 -8.98 8.67
N ILE A 181 19.03 -8.71 7.60
CA ILE A 181 19.39 -9.04 6.22
C ILE A 181 19.25 -7.78 5.36
N LEU A 182 20.21 -6.87 5.46
CA LEU A 182 20.25 -5.66 4.63
C LEU A 182 20.96 -5.98 3.32
N THR A 183 20.22 -5.86 2.20
CA THR A 183 20.72 -6.09 0.85
C THR A 183 20.42 -4.87 -0.03
N PRO A 184 21.12 -4.66 -1.17
CA PRO A 184 20.76 -3.61 -2.12
C PRO A 184 19.30 -3.66 -2.57
N LEU A 185 18.73 -4.87 -2.64
CA LEU A 185 17.32 -5.05 -2.99
C LEU A 185 16.38 -4.42 -1.95
N ILE A 186 16.68 -4.52 -0.65
CA ILE A 186 15.87 -3.89 0.40
C ILE A 186 15.85 -2.37 0.25
N PHE A 187 16.98 -1.75 -0.08
CA PHE A 187 17.03 -0.30 -0.34
C PHE A 187 16.20 0.08 -1.57
N LEU A 188 16.27 -0.72 -2.64
CA LEU A 188 15.45 -0.49 -3.83
C LEU A 188 13.94 -0.62 -3.51
N ILE A 189 13.55 -1.64 -2.75
CA ILE A 189 12.18 -1.82 -2.28
C ILE A 189 11.74 -0.61 -1.43
N THR A 190 12.58 -0.14 -0.51
CA THR A 190 12.29 1.01 0.35
C THR A 190 12.07 2.29 -0.48
N ILE A 191 12.94 2.56 -1.46
CA ILE A 191 12.78 3.72 -2.36
C ILE A 191 11.49 3.61 -3.18
N SER A 192 11.21 2.43 -3.73
CA SER A 192 9.97 2.18 -4.48
C SER A 192 8.73 2.33 -3.58
N ALA A 193 8.81 1.86 -2.33
CA ALA A 193 7.74 2.02 -1.35
C ALA A 193 7.53 3.50 -0.96
N CYS A 194 8.60 4.30 -0.82
CA CYS A 194 8.45 5.75 -0.60
C CYS A 194 7.69 6.41 -1.76
N PHE A 195 8.08 6.11 -3.00
CA PHE A 195 7.40 6.65 -4.18
C PHE A 195 5.94 6.21 -4.24
N MET A 196 5.67 4.90 -4.17
CA MET A 196 4.30 4.37 -4.21
C MET A 196 3.49 4.79 -2.98
N GLY A 197 4.14 4.99 -1.85
CA GLY A 197 3.54 5.54 -0.64
C GLY A 197 2.90 6.90 -0.86
N VAL A 198 3.61 7.80 -1.54
CA VAL A 198 3.07 9.11 -1.91
C VAL A 198 2.01 8.98 -3.00
N VAL A 199 2.22 8.14 -4.04
CA VAL A 199 1.24 7.92 -5.13
C VAL A 199 -0.11 7.46 -4.56
N LEU A 200 -0.12 6.42 -3.73
CA LEU A 200 -1.35 5.90 -3.12
C LEU A 200 -2.01 6.93 -2.19
N GLY A 201 -1.19 7.70 -1.47
CA GLY A 201 -1.68 8.81 -0.66
C GLY A 201 -2.37 9.92 -1.46
N VAL A 202 -1.80 10.31 -2.60
CA VAL A 202 -2.41 11.28 -3.54
C VAL A 202 -3.71 10.72 -4.15
N ILE A 203 -3.72 9.42 -4.51
CA ILE A 203 -4.93 8.74 -5.00
C ILE A 203 -6.02 8.73 -3.92
N ARG A 204 -5.65 8.49 -2.66
CA ARG A 204 -6.57 8.58 -1.52
C ARG A 204 -7.16 9.98 -1.37
N GLU A 205 -6.36 11.04 -1.53
CA GLU A 205 -6.89 12.40 -1.51
C GLU A 205 -7.86 12.65 -2.67
N ARG A 206 -7.59 12.08 -3.84
CA ARG A 206 -8.47 12.20 -5.00
C ARG A 206 -9.79 11.46 -4.82
N SER A 207 -9.78 10.19 -4.40
CA SER A 207 -10.98 9.39 -4.17
C SER A 207 -11.75 9.85 -2.92
N GLY A 208 -11.04 10.33 -1.92
CA GLY A 208 -11.57 10.69 -0.60
C GLY A 208 -11.73 9.50 0.34
N ASP A 209 -11.31 8.29 -0.06
CA ASP A 209 -11.40 7.06 0.71
C ASP A 209 -10.27 6.07 0.37
N ILE A 210 -10.25 4.94 1.08
CA ILE A 210 -9.18 3.94 0.96
C ILE A 210 -9.49 2.81 -0.04
N LEU A 211 -10.66 2.78 -0.68
CA LEU A 211 -11.07 1.66 -1.54
C LEU A 211 -10.19 1.55 -2.79
N LEU A 212 -10.07 2.65 -3.54
CA LEU A 212 -9.26 2.67 -4.75
C LEU A 212 -7.77 2.42 -4.47
N PRO A 213 -7.12 3.08 -3.48
CA PRO A 213 -5.75 2.73 -3.07
C PRO A 213 -5.59 1.27 -2.69
N THR A 214 -6.55 0.67 -1.95
CA THR A 214 -6.52 -0.75 -1.57
C THR A 214 -6.50 -1.67 -2.80
N VAL A 215 -7.33 -1.39 -3.81
CA VAL A 215 -7.36 -2.20 -5.03
C VAL A 215 -6.05 -2.09 -5.80
N ILE A 216 -5.49 -0.89 -5.93
CA ILE A 216 -4.22 -0.67 -6.62
C ILE A 216 -3.08 -1.38 -5.88
N HIS A 217 -2.99 -1.19 -4.56
CA HIS A 217 -1.96 -1.81 -3.72
C HIS A 217 -2.04 -3.34 -3.77
N GLY A 218 -3.24 -3.89 -3.56
CA GLY A 218 -3.46 -5.33 -3.63
C GLY A 218 -3.15 -5.93 -5.01
N ALA A 219 -3.43 -5.20 -6.10
CA ALA A 219 -3.08 -5.62 -7.45
C ALA A 219 -1.55 -5.67 -7.66
N ILE A 220 -0.82 -4.66 -7.17
CA ILE A 220 0.66 -4.62 -7.21
C ILE A 220 1.24 -5.82 -6.48
N ASP A 221 0.82 -6.05 -5.25
CA ASP A 221 1.35 -7.11 -4.42
C ASP A 221 1.00 -8.51 -4.94
N PHE A 222 -0.26 -8.71 -5.33
CA PHE A 222 -0.68 -10.00 -5.89
C PHE A 222 0.05 -10.32 -7.19
N MET A 223 0.23 -9.33 -8.08
CA MET A 223 0.99 -9.52 -9.30
C MET A 223 2.46 -9.84 -9.01
N THR A 224 3.07 -9.10 -8.08
CA THR A 224 4.47 -9.28 -7.71
C THR A 224 4.72 -10.64 -7.06
N PHE A 225 3.94 -10.98 -6.04
CA PHE A 225 4.21 -12.15 -5.21
C PHE A 225 3.32 -13.35 -5.56
N GLY A 226 2.01 -13.17 -5.76
CA GLY A 226 1.08 -14.25 -6.09
C GLY A 226 1.36 -14.82 -7.48
N VAL A 227 1.36 -13.96 -8.51
CA VAL A 227 1.74 -14.36 -9.88
C VAL A 227 3.21 -14.77 -9.93
N GLY A 228 4.06 -14.14 -9.10
CA GLY A 228 5.47 -14.48 -8.95
C GLY A 228 5.75 -15.93 -8.53
N ARG A 229 4.82 -16.57 -7.79
CA ARG A 229 4.93 -18.02 -7.52
C ARG A 229 4.85 -18.85 -8.78
N LEU A 230 4.04 -18.42 -9.76
CA LEU A 230 3.78 -19.13 -11.00
C LEU A 230 4.91 -18.93 -12.03
N ILE A 231 5.38 -17.68 -12.20
CA ILE A 231 6.34 -17.31 -13.25
C ILE A 231 7.75 -16.98 -12.73
N GLY A 232 7.94 -16.96 -11.42
CA GLY A 232 9.18 -16.52 -10.74
C GLY A 232 9.21 -15.03 -10.43
N LEU A 233 9.83 -14.67 -9.29
CA LEU A 233 9.85 -13.30 -8.78
C LEU A 233 10.52 -12.29 -9.72
N ALA A 234 11.57 -12.66 -10.41
CA ALA A 234 12.26 -11.74 -11.33
C ALA A 234 11.33 -11.32 -12.49
N LEU A 235 10.65 -12.29 -13.12
CA LEU A 235 9.75 -12.02 -14.23
C LEU A 235 8.48 -11.29 -13.75
N SER A 236 7.91 -11.63 -12.59
CA SER A 236 6.75 -10.93 -12.04
C SER A 236 7.05 -9.48 -11.68
N ASN A 237 8.24 -9.18 -11.15
CA ASN A 237 8.66 -7.79 -10.90
C ASN A 237 8.73 -6.97 -12.20
N ILE A 238 9.27 -7.54 -13.27
CA ILE A 238 9.26 -6.89 -14.60
C ILE A 238 7.83 -6.67 -15.07
N THR A 239 6.98 -7.68 -14.93
CA THR A 239 5.56 -7.61 -15.33
C THR A 239 4.80 -6.52 -14.53
N THR A 240 5.02 -6.46 -13.22
CA THR A 240 4.48 -5.41 -12.35
C THR A 240 4.97 -4.03 -12.76
N GLY A 241 6.27 -3.91 -13.08
CA GLY A 241 6.85 -2.65 -13.58
C GLY A 241 6.21 -2.20 -14.91
N ILE A 242 5.95 -3.12 -15.84
CA ILE A 242 5.23 -2.83 -17.09
C ILE A 242 3.79 -2.40 -16.80
N ALA A 243 3.08 -3.11 -15.90
CA ALA A 243 1.72 -2.74 -15.53
C ALA A 243 1.65 -1.36 -14.89
N LEU A 244 2.58 -1.03 -13.99
CA LEU A 244 2.70 0.30 -13.38
C LEU A 244 3.03 1.37 -14.43
N PHE A 245 3.94 1.10 -15.34
CA PHE A 245 4.24 2.02 -16.45
C PHE A 245 2.99 2.33 -17.28
N LEU A 246 2.23 1.30 -17.66
CA LEU A 246 0.97 1.47 -18.40
C LEU A 246 -0.09 2.19 -17.55
N PHE A 247 -0.17 1.91 -16.25
CA PHE A 247 -1.05 2.63 -15.33
C PHE A 247 -0.75 4.13 -15.33
N PHE A 248 0.51 4.53 -15.17
CA PHE A 248 0.90 5.94 -15.19
C PHE A 248 0.68 6.59 -16.55
N LEU A 249 0.93 5.86 -17.64
CA LEU A 249 0.79 6.38 -19.00
C LEU A 249 -0.67 6.56 -19.42
N LEU A 250 -1.55 5.63 -19.07
CA LEU A 250 -2.91 5.54 -19.65
C LEU A 250 -4.01 5.99 -18.69
N ILE A 251 -3.80 5.83 -17.39
CA ILE A 251 -4.87 5.98 -16.38
C ILE A 251 -4.61 7.13 -15.42
N PHE A 252 -3.41 7.28 -14.92
CA PHE A 252 -3.10 8.11 -13.77
C PHE A 252 -3.53 9.58 -13.91
N GLU A 253 -3.23 10.20 -15.06
CA GLU A 253 -3.62 11.58 -15.32
C GLU A 253 -5.15 11.73 -15.41
N GLY A 254 -5.81 10.83 -16.15
CA GLY A 254 -7.27 10.82 -16.26
C GLY A 254 -7.96 10.66 -14.92
N MET A 255 -7.43 9.77 -14.06
CA MET A 255 -7.95 9.53 -12.72
C MET A 255 -7.83 10.78 -11.82
N LEU A 256 -6.69 11.48 -11.84
CA LEU A 256 -6.51 12.67 -11.01
C LEU A 256 -7.32 13.87 -11.51
N LYS A 257 -7.64 13.95 -12.80
CA LYS A 257 -8.46 15.02 -13.39
C LYS A 257 -9.96 14.75 -13.37
N ASP A 258 -10.39 13.49 -13.23
CA ASP A 258 -11.80 13.12 -13.18
C ASP A 258 -12.45 13.62 -11.88
N GLU A 259 -13.74 13.96 -11.90
CA GLU A 259 -14.45 14.42 -10.71
C GLU A 259 -14.82 13.23 -9.80
N ALA A 260 -14.38 13.27 -8.52
CA ALA A 260 -14.64 12.23 -7.52
C ALA A 260 -15.91 12.54 -6.70
#